data_dc37661211192a534f675a4adf5fd3aa
#
_entry.id   dc37661211192a534f675a4adf5fd3aa
#
_cell.length_a   1.000
_cell.length_b   1.000
_cell.length_c   1.000
_cell.angle_alpha   90.00
_cell.angle_beta   90.00
_cell.angle_gamma   90.00
#
_symmetry.space_group_name_H-M   'P 1'
#
loop_
_entity.id
_entity.type
_entity.pdbx_description
1 polymer ?
#
loop_
_entity_poly.entity_id
_entity_poly.type
_entity_poly.pdbx_seq_one_letter_code
_entity_poly.pdbx_strand_id
1 'polypeptide(L)'
;MKTQTKDGYILGIQRVSSSNGAVQANSGPPILLQHGLFQGGDAWFLNSAEQSLGFILADLGFDVWVGNVRGTRWSHGHISLSEKDEEFRDWSWQELALNDLVEMFNYVYSVTSSKMYYVGNSQGTIMALAALSQTDIVKKVEAVALLCPISYLGHISAQFVLRAVGTHLDQMILAMGVHQLNFRSEVGVRLVNSICEGHIDCNDLLTSLTGKNCCFNNSHVDFYLEFEPHPSYSEKLEPPFSNDPQR
;
A
#
# COMPACT_ATOMS: atom_id res chain seq x y z
N MET A 1 -7.88 -1.03 15.12
CA MET A 1 -6.96 -0.54 16.16
C MET A 1 -6.17 0.64 15.60
N LYS A 2 -5.55 1.46 16.45
CA LYS A 2 -4.76 2.63 15.99
C LYS A 2 -3.42 2.64 16.70
N THR A 3 -2.37 3.05 15.98
CA THR A 3 -1.04 3.31 16.52
C THR A 3 -0.50 4.61 15.98
N GLN A 4 0.52 5.19 16.62
CA GLN A 4 1.09 6.48 16.26
C GLN A 4 2.55 6.31 15.84
N THR A 5 2.89 6.81 14.67
CA THR A 5 4.27 6.86 14.20
C THR A 5 5.09 7.91 14.96
N LYS A 6 6.42 7.78 14.88
CA LYS A 6 7.34 8.74 15.53
C LYS A 6 7.21 10.17 15.00
N ASP A 7 6.77 10.33 13.76
CA ASP A 7 6.54 11.61 13.09
C ASP A 7 5.07 12.08 13.18
N GLY A 8 4.23 11.40 13.96
CA GLY A 8 2.93 11.90 14.40
C GLY A 8 1.71 11.38 13.64
N TYR A 9 1.87 10.55 12.63
CA TYR A 9 0.72 9.98 11.90
C TYR A 9 0.03 8.90 12.73
N ILE A 10 -1.30 8.84 12.60
CA ILE A 10 -2.15 7.86 13.27
C ILE A 10 -2.54 6.80 12.25
N LEU A 11 -1.99 5.62 12.41
CA LEU A 11 -2.21 4.50 11.50
C LEU A 11 -3.33 3.59 11.99
N GLY A 12 -4.15 3.11 11.05
CA GLY A 12 -5.16 2.09 11.28
C GLY A 12 -4.58 0.70 11.03
N ILE A 13 -4.67 -0.17 12.02
CA ILE A 13 -4.33 -1.58 11.89
C ILE A 13 -5.58 -2.41 12.17
N GLN A 14 -5.88 -3.37 11.30
CA GLN A 14 -6.97 -4.30 11.49
C GLN A 14 -6.42 -5.67 11.92
N ARG A 15 -7.15 -6.36 12.79
CA ARG A 15 -6.92 -7.76 13.15
C ARG A 15 -8.14 -8.53 12.69
N VAL A 16 -7.93 -9.61 11.97
CA VAL A 16 -8.98 -10.30 11.24
C VAL A 16 -9.35 -11.59 11.95
N SER A 17 -10.63 -11.77 12.12
CA SER A 17 -11.20 -13.05 12.54
C SER A 17 -11.32 -14.00 11.34
N SER A 18 -11.56 -15.29 11.60
CA SER A 18 -11.84 -16.26 10.52
C SER A 18 -13.03 -15.85 9.66
N SER A 19 -13.13 -16.38 8.43
CA SER A 19 -14.21 -16.09 7.48
C SER A 19 -15.60 -16.36 8.03
N ASN A 20 -15.74 -17.30 8.98
CA ASN A 20 -17.02 -17.72 9.59
C ASN A 20 -17.43 -16.81 10.75
N GLY A 21 -16.69 -15.75 11.07
CA GLY A 21 -16.96 -14.89 12.21
C GLY A 21 -16.74 -15.57 13.57
N ALA A 22 -16.25 -16.81 13.58
CA ALA A 22 -15.87 -17.48 14.82
C ALA A 22 -14.68 -16.73 15.42
N VAL A 23 -14.89 -16.15 16.59
CA VAL A 23 -13.81 -15.58 17.40
C VAL A 23 -12.99 -16.76 17.93
N GLN A 24 -12.18 -17.38 17.10
CA GLN A 24 -11.08 -18.17 17.62
C GLN A 24 -10.18 -17.20 18.38
N ALA A 25 -9.86 -17.54 19.61
CA ALA A 25 -8.75 -16.89 20.28
C ALA A 25 -7.55 -17.04 19.36
N ASN A 26 -7.14 -15.94 18.70
CA ASN A 26 -6.07 -15.94 17.73
C ASN A 26 -4.76 -16.27 18.45
N SER A 27 -4.52 -17.56 18.65
CA SER A 27 -3.34 -18.11 19.33
C SER A 27 -2.27 -18.58 18.34
N GLY A 28 -2.54 -18.42 17.04
CA GLY A 28 -1.58 -18.76 15.99
C GLY A 28 -0.48 -17.73 15.81
N PRO A 29 0.53 -18.05 15.01
CA PRO A 29 1.62 -17.12 14.75
C PRO A 29 1.11 -15.84 14.06
N PRO A 30 1.53 -14.65 14.50
CA PRO A 30 1.09 -13.42 13.89
C PRO A 30 1.66 -13.24 12.48
N ILE A 31 0.84 -12.73 11.58
CA ILE A 31 1.21 -12.39 10.21
C ILE A 31 0.69 -11.00 9.86
N LEU A 32 1.58 -10.13 9.38
CA LEU A 32 1.25 -8.79 8.94
C LEU A 32 1.17 -8.74 7.41
N LEU A 33 0.02 -8.35 6.89
CA LEU A 33 -0.24 -8.15 5.47
C LEU A 33 -0.16 -6.67 5.13
N GLN A 34 0.70 -6.31 4.18
CA GLN A 34 0.93 -4.93 3.75
C GLN A 34 0.58 -4.76 2.27
N HIS A 35 -0.36 -3.88 2.00
CA HIS A 35 -0.86 -3.56 0.66
C HIS A 35 0.17 -2.82 -0.21
N GLY A 36 -0.15 -2.73 -1.50
CA GLY A 36 0.63 -1.99 -2.50
C GLY A 36 0.21 -0.53 -2.65
N LEU A 37 0.80 0.11 -3.66
CA LEU A 37 0.48 1.47 -4.06
C LEU A 37 -0.99 1.54 -4.54
N PHE A 38 -1.69 2.62 -4.23
CA PHE A 38 -3.11 2.84 -4.51
C PHE A 38 -4.07 1.86 -3.83
N GLN A 39 -3.60 1.09 -2.87
CA GLN A 39 -4.38 0.09 -2.15
C GLN A 39 -4.48 0.44 -0.66
N GLY A 40 -5.34 -0.27 0.03
CA GLY A 40 -5.42 -0.34 1.48
C GLY A 40 -5.50 -1.79 1.93
N GLY A 41 -5.67 -1.99 3.23
CA GLY A 41 -5.75 -3.32 3.82
C GLY A 41 -6.91 -4.16 3.30
N ASP A 42 -7.96 -3.54 2.81
CA ASP A 42 -9.11 -4.20 2.17
C ASP A 42 -8.73 -4.99 0.92
N ALA A 43 -7.65 -4.62 0.21
CA ALA A 43 -7.19 -5.35 -0.97
C ALA A 43 -6.96 -6.86 -0.71
N TRP A 44 -6.70 -7.24 0.54
CA TRP A 44 -6.51 -8.63 0.95
C TRP A 44 -7.83 -9.43 1.09
N PHE A 45 -9.01 -8.77 0.95
CA PHE A 45 -10.34 -9.32 1.21
C PHE A 45 -11.35 -9.05 0.09
N LEU A 46 -10.92 -8.52 -1.05
CA LEU A 46 -11.83 -8.10 -2.13
C LEU A 46 -12.42 -9.25 -2.93
N ASN A 47 -11.83 -10.43 -2.88
CA ASN A 47 -12.34 -11.63 -3.54
C ASN A 47 -13.30 -12.40 -2.61
N SER A 48 -13.79 -13.56 -3.06
CA SER A 48 -14.54 -14.47 -2.18
C SER A 48 -13.68 -14.91 -1.00
N ALA A 49 -14.31 -15.42 0.04
CA ALA A 49 -13.59 -15.88 1.24
C ALA A 49 -12.51 -16.93 0.92
N GLU A 50 -12.79 -17.81 -0.03
CA GLU A 50 -11.90 -18.89 -0.45
C GLU A 50 -10.74 -18.39 -1.34
N GLN A 51 -10.81 -17.15 -1.84
CA GLN A 51 -9.81 -16.55 -2.73
C GLN A 51 -9.09 -15.36 -2.08
N SER A 52 -9.58 -14.90 -0.95
CA SER A 52 -8.99 -13.77 -0.22
C SER A 52 -7.90 -14.26 0.72
N LEU A 53 -6.65 -13.88 0.45
CA LEU A 53 -5.50 -14.33 1.22
C LEU A 53 -5.65 -14.06 2.72
N GLY A 54 -6.23 -12.92 3.10
CA GLY A 54 -6.46 -12.58 4.50
C GLY A 54 -7.37 -13.59 5.22
N PHE A 55 -8.47 -14.04 4.58
CA PHE A 55 -9.34 -15.06 5.14
C PHE A 55 -8.70 -16.45 5.11
N ILE A 56 -8.04 -16.82 4.01
CA ILE A 56 -7.33 -18.11 3.90
C ILE A 56 -6.33 -18.28 5.05
N LEU A 57 -5.53 -17.25 5.32
CA LEU A 57 -4.56 -17.32 6.42
C LEU A 57 -5.21 -17.36 7.79
N ALA A 58 -6.30 -16.61 8.00
CA ALA A 58 -7.05 -16.66 9.24
C ALA A 58 -7.69 -18.05 9.49
N ASP A 59 -8.24 -18.66 8.44
CA ASP A 59 -8.83 -20.01 8.50
C ASP A 59 -7.77 -21.10 8.68
N LEU A 60 -6.53 -20.86 8.25
CA LEU A 60 -5.37 -21.72 8.54
C LEU A 60 -4.82 -21.53 9.97
N GLY A 61 -5.42 -20.63 10.76
CA GLY A 61 -5.07 -20.44 12.17
C GLY A 61 -4.00 -19.39 12.43
N PHE A 62 -3.61 -18.58 11.43
CA PHE A 62 -2.75 -17.44 11.67
C PHE A 62 -3.50 -16.32 12.40
N ASP A 63 -2.78 -15.58 13.24
CA ASP A 63 -3.24 -14.30 13.78
C ASP A 63 -2.97 -13.20 12.74
N VAL A 64 -3.99 -12.91 11.91
CA VAL A 64 -3.84 -12.05 10.73
C VAL A 64 -4.02 -10.58 11.11
N TRP A 65 -3.00 -9.80 10.80
CA TRP A 65 -2.96 -8.35 10.96
C TRP A 65 -2.81 -7.69 9.60
N VAL A 66 -3.47 -6.55 9.43
CA VAL A 66 -3.48 -5.81 8.17
C VAL A 66 -3.06 -4.37 8.43
N GLY A 67 -1.97 -3.98 7.81
CA GLY A 67 -1.44 -2.62 7.88
C GLY A 67 -2.09 -1.71 6.85
N ASN A 68 -2.31 -0.46 7.24
CA ASN A 68 -2.70 0.62 6.35
C ASN A 68 -1.70 1.75 6.50
N VAL A 69 -0.99 2.11 5.43
CA VAL A 69 -0.07 3.24 5.44
C VAL A 69 -0.83 4.56 5.56
N ARG A 70 -0.11 5.62 5.99
CA ARG A 70 -0.64 6.99 5.98
C ARG A 70 -1.24 7.35 4.62
N GLY A 71 -2.24 8.20 4.62
CA GLY A 71 -2.95 8.59 3.39
C GLY A 71 -4.06 7.63 2.96
N THR A 72 -4.13 6.40 3.49
CA THR A 72 -5.28 5.52 3.26
C THR A 72 -6.47 5.95 4.11
N ARG A 73 -7.69 5.53 3.75
CA ARG A 73 -8.92 5.89 4.49
C ARG A 73 -8.91 5.47 5.97
N TRP A 74 -8.07 4.53 6.35
CA TRP A 74 -7.93 4.04 7.72
C TRP A 74 -6.87 4.80 8.52
N SER A 75 -5.99 5.56 7.83
CA SER A 75 -4.80 6.21 8.36
C SER A 75 -4.71 7.67 7.92
N HIS A 76 -5.77 8.45 8.21
CA HIS A 76 -5.92 9.86 7.86
C HIS A 76 -5.72 10.81 9.05
N GLY A 77 -5.12 10.35 10.13
CA GLY A 77 -4.91 11.17 11.32
C GLY A 77 -3.45 11.60 11.49
N HIS A 78 -3.26 12.78 12.08
CA HIS A 78 -1.98 13.25 12.57
C HIS A 78 -2.19 14.00 13.89
N ILE A 79 -1.18 14.00 14.78
CA ILE A 79 -1.31 14.61 16.13
C ILE A 79 -1.43 16.12 16.10
N SER A 80 -0.89 16.79 15.10
CA SER A 80 -0.84 18.27 15.01
C SER A 80 -1.19 18.83 13.63
N LEU A 81 -1.02 18.05 12.55
CA LEU A 81 -1.30 18.51 11.19
C LEU A 81 -2.72 18.15 10.77
N SER A 82 -3.31 19.01 9.95
CA SER A 82 -4.57 18.81 9.26
C SER A 82 -4.32 18.28 7.84
N GLU A 83 -5.27 17.54 7.28
CA GLU A 83 -5.24 17.14 5.87
C GLU A 83 -5.14 18.29 4.87
N LYS A 84 -5.41 19.54 5.34
CA LYS A 84 -5.32 20.76 4.53
C LYS A 84 -3.92 21.35 4.51
N ASP A 85 -3.08 20.97 5.47
CA ASP A 85 -1.71 21.46 5.57
C ASP A 85 -0.84 20.76 4.52
N GLU A 86 0.04 21.51 3.88
CA GLU A 86 0.96 20.95 2.87
C GLU A 86 1.88 19.90 3.50
N GLU A 87 2.36 20.17 4.70
CA GLU A 87 3.22 19.29 5.48
C GLU A 87 2.57 17.93 5.78
N PHE A 88 1.22 17.86 5.84
CA PHE A 88 0.51 16.59 6.02
C PHE A 88 0.74 15.62 4.86
N ARG A 89 1.14 16.11 3.70
CA ARG A 89 1.40 15.32 2.49
C ARG A 89 2.88 15.24 2.14
N ASP A 90 3.76 15.91 2.90
CA ASP A 90 5.22 15.91 2.65
C ASP A 90 5.87 14.63 3.17
N TRP A 91 5.62 13.54 2.48
CA TRP A 91 6.21 12.23 2.76
C TRP A 91 6.38 11.42 1.47
N SER A 92 7.29 10.48 1.52
CA SER A 92 7.62 9.57 0.42
C SER A 92 7.49 8.11 0.84
N TRP A 93 7.85 7.21 -0.03
CA TRP A 93 7.93 5.78 0.30
C TRP A 93 8.91 5.49 1.45
N GLN A 94 9.90 6.36 1.71
CA GLN A 94 10.85 6.21 2.81
C GLN A 94 10.14 6.34 4.17
N GLU A 95 9.28 7.33 4.33
CA GLU A 95 8.49 7.50 5.55
C GLU A 95 7.55 6.32 5.76
N LEU A 96 6.96 5.78 4.68
CA LEU A 96 6.15 4.57 4.75
C LEU A 96 6.96 3.36 5.24
N ALA A 97 8.21 3.23 4.80
CA ALA A 97 9.10 2.14 5.20
C ALA A 97 9.63 2.32 6.64
N LEU A 98 10.16 3.51 6.95
CA LEU A 98 10.95 3.74 8.16
C LEU A 98 10.13 4.24 9.36
N ASN A 99 8.90 4.69 9.12
CA ASN A 99 7.99 5.15 10.16
C ASN A 99 6.76 4.24 10.23
N ASP A 100 5.98 4.13 9.13
CA ASP A 100 4.70 3.41 9.17
C ASP A 100 4.91 1.92 9.39
N LEU A 101 5.69 1.28 8.54
CA LEU A 101 5.91 -0.17 8.64
C LEU A 101 6.60 -0.55 9.94
N VAL A 102 7.59 0.23 10.37
CA VAL A 102 8.30 0.01 11.65
C VAL A 102 7.32 0.07 12.82
N GLU A 103 6.41 1.06 12.82
CA GLU A 103 5.44 1.20 13.90
C GLU A 103 4.39 0.07 13.86
N MET A 104 3.95 -0.37 12.68
CA MET A 104 3.06 -1.53 12.56
C MET A 104 3.70 -2.79 13.15
N PHE A 105 4.98 -3.04 12.87
CA PHE A 105 5.74 -4.14 13.47
C PHE A 105 5.84 -4.00 15.00
N ASN A 106 6.14 -2.79 15.48
CA ASN A 106 6.23 -2.52 16.92
C ASN A 106 4.90 -2.78 17.61
N TYR A 107 3.81 -2.29 17.02
CA TYR A 107 2.47 -2.47 17.57
C TYR A 107 2.06 -3.93 17.65
N VAL A 108 2.16 -4.68 16.54
CA VAL A 108 1.80 -6.10 16.52
C VAL A 108 2.66 -6.90 17.49
N TYR A 109 3.98 -6.64 17.53
CA TYR A 109 4.87 -7.29 18.47
C TYR A 109 4.51 -6.96 19.94
N SER A 110 4.10 -5.73 20.24
CA SER A 110 3.69 -5.33 21.59
C SER A 110 2.45 -6.07 22.08
N VAL A 111 1.55 -6.40 21.16
CA VAL A 111 0.31 -7.12 21.46
C VAL A 111 0.51 -8.62 21.54
N THR A 112 1.34 -9.19 20.65
CA THR A 112 1.48 -10.66 20.52
C THR A 112 2.68 -11.21 21.27
N SER A 113 3.67 -10.38 21.59
CA SER A 113 4.97 -10.77 22.18
C SER A 113 5.70 -11.85 21.36
N SER A 114 5.39 -11.98 20.08
CA SER A 114 5.90 -13.00 19.17
C SER A 114 6.50 -12.40 17.93
N LYS A 115 7.53 -13.04 17.38
CA LYS A 115 7.99 -12.74 16.02
C LYS A 115 6.86 -13.01 15.05
N MET A 116 6.80 -12.23 13.98
CA MET A 116 5.72 -12.31 13.02
C MET A 116 6.21 -12.62 11.61
N TYR A 117 5.33 -13.23 10.84
CA TYR A 117 5.46 -13.34 9.40
C TYR A 117 5.05 -12.02 8.75
N TYR A 118 5.59 -11.74 7.59
CA TYR A 118 5.22 -10.57 6.81
C TYR A 118 4.92 -10.95 5.36
N VAL A 119 3.83 -10.40 4.83
CA VAL A 119 3.51 -10.48 3.40
C VAL A 119 3.35 -9.06 2.86
N GLY A 120 4.26 -8.66 1.98
CA GLY A 120 4.18 -7.37 1.29
C GLY A 120 3.81 -7.55 -0.17
N ASN A 121 2.93 -6.69 -0.68
CA ASN A 121 2.59 -6.64 -2.09
C ASN A 121 3.12 -5.34 -2.72
N SER A 122 3.76 -5.42 -3.89
CA SER A 122 4.20 -4.25 -4.67
C SER A 122 4.97 -3.23 -3.80
N GLN A 123 4.43 -2.04 -3.52
CA GLN A 123 5.04 -1.04 -2.63
C GLN A 123 5.37 -1.61 -1.24
N GLY A 124 4.54 -2.51 -0.69
CA GLY A 124 4.84 -3.18 0.58
C GLY A 124 6.14 -3.99 0.55
N THR A 125 6.61 -4.38 -0.63
CA THR A 125 7.88 -5.12 -0.78
C THR A 125 9.09 -4.21 -0.64
N ILE A 126 9.10 -3.03 -1.28
CA ILE A 126 10.18 -2.06 -1.15
C ILE A 126 10.25 -1.50 0.27
N MET A 127 9.08 -1.27 0.90
CA MET A 127 9.02 -0.88 2.31
C MET A 127 9.70 -1.92 3.21
N ALA A 128 9.41 -3.20 3.00
CA ALA A 128 10.03 -4.28 3.77
C ALA A 128 11.56 -4.34 3.56
N LEU A 129 12.02 -4.27 2.31
CA LEU A 129 13.45 -4.30 1.99
C LEU A 129 14.19 -3.15 2.68
N ALA A 130 13.65 -1.93 2.64
CA ALA A 130 14.25 -0.78 3.30
C ALA A 130 14.20 -0.90 4.83
N ALA A 131 13.03 -1.22 5.39
CA ALA A 131 12.87 -1.31 6.85
C ALA A 131 13.73 -2.42 7.46
N LEU A 132 13.80 -3.59 6.82
CA LEU A 132 14.63 -4.71 7.28
C LEU A 132 16.14 -4.43 7.20
N SER A 133 16.56 -3.61 6.23
CA SER A 133 17.99 -3.26 6.06
C SER A 133 18.45 -2.12 6.96
N GLN A 134 17.56 -1.23 7.39
CA GLN A 134 17.89 0.03 8.07
C GLN A 134 17.39 0.13 9.51
N THR A 135 16.58 -0.83 9.96
CA THR A 135 15.99 -0.77 11.30
C THR A 135 16.13 -2.09 12.07
N ASP A 136 15.78 -2.04 13.35
CA ASP A 136 15.84 -3.21 14.24
C ASP A 136 14.64 -4.16 14.11
N ILE A 137 13.70 -3.91 13.19
CA ILE A 137 12.51 -4.77 13.05
C ILE A 137 12.85 -6.19 12.62
N VAL A 138 14.01 -6.41 12.01
CA VAL A 138 14.50 -7.76 11.67
C VAL A 138 14.46 -8.73 12.86
N LYS A 139 14.64 -8.21 14.07
CA LYS A 139 14.57 -9.01 15.31
C LYS A 139 13.15 -9.51 15.64
N LYS A 140 12.13 -8.89 15.04
CA LYS A 140 10.71 -9.17 15.24
C LYS A 140 10.10 -9.99 14.09
N VAL A 141 10.89 -10.27 13.06
CA VAL A 141 10.45 -10.98 11.86
C VAL A 141 10.88 -12.44 11.93
N GLU A 142 9.95 -13.34 11.59
CA GLU A 142 10.22 -14.77 11.44
C GLU A 142 10.55 -15.09 9.97
N ALA A 143 9.69 -14.69 9.06
CA ALA A 143 9.90 -14.84 7.61
C ALA A 143 9.14 -13.77 6.83
N VAL A 144 9.55 -13.56 5.58
CA VAL A 144 9.00 -12.53 4.68
C VAL A 144 8.60 -13.19 3.34
N ALA A 145 7.39 -12.90 2.87
CA ALA A 145 6.94 -13.20 1.52
C ALA A 145 6.71 -11.90 0.75
N LEU A 146 7.38 -11.74 -0.37
CA LEU A 146 7.33 -10.54 -1.21
C LEU A 146 6.61 -10.86 -2.52
N LEU A 147 5.39 -10.33 -2.67
CA LEU A 147 4.55 -10.52 -3.84
C LEU A 147 4.75 -9.35 -4.81
N CYS A 148 5.03 -9.64 -6.08
CA CYS A 148 5.36 -8.63 -7.10
C CYS A 148 6.47 -7.67 -6.60
N PRO A 149 7.66 -8.18 -6.23
CA PRO A 149 8.67 -7.40 -5.54
C PRO A 149 9.22 -6.27 -6.39
N ILE A 150 9.32 -5.09 -5.79
CA ILE A 150 9.92 -3.90 -6.36
C ILE A 150 11.18 -3.57 -5.55
N SER A 151 12.33 -3.40 -6.22
CA SER A 151 13.57 -3.03 -5.55
C SER A 151 14.34 -1.92 -6.27
N TYR A 152 14.42 -1.97 -7.60
CA TYR A 152 15.15 -0.99 -8.40
C TYR A 152 14.26 -0.40 -9.50
N LEU A 153 13.92 0.90 -9.38
CA LEU A 153 13.08 1.59 -10.37
C LEU A 153 13.85 2.09 -11.59
N GLY A 154 15.18 2.01 -11.58
CA GLY A 154 16.02 2.40 -12.72
C GLY A 154 15.87 1.55 -13.98
N HIS A 155 15.20 0.41 -13.90
CA HIS A 155 15.00 -0.53 -15.01
C HIS A 155 13.53 -0.68 -15.43
N ILE A 156 12.71 0.35 -15.16
CA ILE A 156 11.31 0.35 -15.62
C ILE A 156 11.27 0.30 -17.13
N SER A 157 10.54 -0.66 -17.68
CA SER A 157 10.34 -0.84 -19.12
C SER A 157 8.95 -0.39 -19.61
N ALA A 158 8.04 -0.07 -18.70
CA ALA A 158 6.69 0.39 -19.03
C ALA A 158 6.74 1.75 -19.72
N GLN A 159 6.47 1.79 -21.02
CA GLN A 159 6.60 2.99 -21.86
C GLN A 159 5.73 4.16 -21.36
N PHE A 160 4.54 3.86 -20.84
CA PHE A 160 3.66 4.87 -20.27
C PHE A 160 4.30 5.56 -19.06
N VAL A 161 4.87 4.77 -18.14
CA VAL A 161 5.54 5.28 -16.93
C VAL A 161 6.75 6.12 -17.32
N LEU A 162 7.57 5.63 -18.26
CA LEU A 162 8.75 6.35 -18.75
C LEU A 162 8.36 7.69 -19.40
N ARG A 163 7.27 7.74 -20.15
CA ARG A 163 6.76 9.00 -20.73
C ARG A 163 6.24 9.94 -19.65
N ALA A 164 5.46 9.45 -18.69
CA ALA A 164 4.94 10.26 -17.58
C ALA A 164 6.08 10.90 -16.78
N VAL A 165 7.11 10.13 -16.45
CA VAL A 165 8.30 10.63 -15.76
C VAL A 165 9.10 11.61 -16.66
N GLY A 166 9.30 11.27 -17.93
CA GLY A 166 10.05 12.11 -18.87
C GLY A 166 9.39 13.45 -19.20
N THR A 167 8.07 13.55 -19.04
CA THR A 167 7.30 14.80 -19.21
C THR A 167 7.10 15.56 -17.91
N HIS A 168 7.65 15.08 -16.78
CA HIS A 168 7.41 15.67 -15.45
C HIS A 168 5.91 15.85 -15.15
N LEU A 169 5.10 14.85 -15.53
CA LEU A 169 3.65 14.89 -15.37
C LEU A 169 3.22 15.06 -13.91
N ASP A 170 3.98 14.51 -12.98
CA ASP A 170 3.84 14.70 -11.53
C ASP A 170 3.90 16.19 -11.15
N GLN A 171 4.94 16.89 -11.62
CA GLN A 171 5.11 18.32 -11.35
C GLN A 171 4.02 19.18 -12.00
N MET A 172 3.55 18.79 -13.19
CA MET A 172 2.43 19.47 -13.85
C MET A 172 1.13 19.31 -13.07
N ILE A 173 0.84 18.11 -12.56
CA ILE A 173 -0.33 17.82 -11.74
C ILE A 173 -0.29 18.62 -10.43
N LEU A 174 0.87 18.66 -9.78
CA LEU A 174 1.08 19.44 -8.56
C LEU A 174 0.93 20.94 -8.82
N ALA A 175 1.50 21.46 -9.92
CA ALA A 175 1.35 22.87 -10.31
C ALA A 175 -0.11 23.28 -10.57
N MET A 176 -0.97 22.31 -10.93
CA MET A 176 -2.42 22.51 -11.03
C MET A 176 -3.15 22.44 -9.69
N GLY A 177 -2.43 22.29 -8.56
CA GLY A 177 -3.00 22.20 -7.22
C GLY A 177 -3.63 20.83 -6.89
N VAL A 178 -3.31 19.80 -7.67
CA VAL A 178 -3.79 18.44 -7.41
C VAL A 178 -2.75 17.72 -6.55
N HIS A 179 -2.95 17.77 -5.22
CA HIS A 179 -2.05 17.13 -4.23
C HIS A 179 -2.53 15.76 -3.78
N GLN A 180 -3.69 15.32 -4.25
CA GLN A 180 -4.28 14.04 -3.91
C GLN A 180 -4.99 13.44 -5.14
N LEU A 181 -4.59 12.23 -5.51
CA LEU A 181 -5.31 11.47 -6.53
C LEU A 181 -6.48 10.77 -5.85
N ASN A 182 -7.66 11.36 -5.94
CA ASN A 182 -8.89 10.78 -5.41
C ASN A 182 -9.72 10.20 -6.56
N PHE A 183 -9.41 8.98 -6.95
CA PHE A 183 -10.14 8.25 -8.01
C PHE A 183 -11.58 7.90 -7.62
N ARG A 184 -11.94 7.99 -6.33
CA ARG A 184 -13.31 7.81 -5.82
C ARG A 184 -14.15 9.08 -5.82
N SER A 185 -13.55 10.24 -6.04
CA SER A 185 -14.36 11.43 -6.24
C SER A 185 -15.24 11.23 -7.47
N GLU A 186 -16.44 11.82 -7.49
CA GLU A 186 -17.30 11.77 -8.68
C GLU A 186 -16.55 12.21 -9.95
N VAL A 187 -15.62 13.14 -9.82
CA VAL A 187 -14.77 13.63 -10.90
C VAL A 187 -13.74 12.57 -11.29
N GLY A 188 -13.10 11.93 -10.29
CA GLY A 188 -12.12 10.86 -10.52
C GLY A 188 -12.74 9.64 -11.19
N VAL A 189 -13.88 9.18 -10.70
CA VAL A 189 -14.64 8.06 -11.29
C VAL A 189 -15.09 8.40 -12.72
N ARG A 190 -15.62 9.61 -12.96
CA ARG A 190 -15.99 10.05 -14.32
C ARG A 190 -14.80 10.14 -15.25
N LEU A 191 -13.65 10.60 -14.74
CA LEU A 191 -12.40 10.67 -15.51
C LEU A 191 -11.93 9.28 -15.91
N VAL A 192 -11.86 8.34 -14.96
CA VAL A 192 -11.47 6.95 -15.22
C VAL A 192 -12.45 6.29 -16.19
N ASN A 193 -13.75 6.40 -15.96
CA ASN A 193 -14.77 5.86 -16.86
C ASN A 193 -14.70 6.50 -18.26
N SER A 194 -14.51 7.81 -18.35
CA SER A 194 -14.34 8.52 -19.63
C SER A 194 -13.10 8.05 -20.41
N ILE A 195 -12.00 7.74 -19.70
CA ILE A 195 -10.80 7.16 -20.32
C ILE A 195 -11.09 5.73 -20.77
N CYS A 196 -11.84 4.96 -19.99
CA CYS A 196 -12.16 3.56 -20.27
C CYS A 196 -13.25 3.40 -21.36
N GLU A 197 -14.24 4.30 -21.41
CA GLU A 197 -15.32 4.25 -22.39
C GLU A 197 -14.93 4.84 -23.76
N GLY A 198 -13.89 5.65 -23.80
CA GLY A 198 -13.59 6.51 -24.94
C GLY A 198 -12.66 5.99 -26.03
N HIS A 199 -11.98 4.85 -25.95
CA HIS A 199 -11.10 4.17 -26.94
C HIS A 199 -9.89 3.44 -26.30
N ILE A 200 -9.70 3.51 -24.98
CA ILE A 200 -8.66 2.76 -24.30
C ILE A 200 -9.35 1.68 -23.47
N ASP A 201 -9.15 0.43 -23.84
CA ASP A 201 -9.52 -0.69 -22.98
C ASP A 201 -8.78 -0.50 -21.64
N CYS A 202 -9.50 -0.44 -20.53
CA CYS A 202 -8.89 -0.33 -19.20
C CYS A 202 -7.90 -1.46 -18.90
N ASN A 203 -8.06 -2.61 -19.55
CA ASN A 203 -7.04 -3.66 -19.59
C ASN A 203 -5.76 -3.20 -20.26
N ASP A 204 -5.82 -2.44 -21.34
CA ASP A 204 -4.64 -1.93 -22.02
C ASP A 204 -3.92 -0.91 -21.16
N LEU A 205 -4.64 -0.08 -20.39
CA LEU A 205 -4.05 0.87 -19.46
C LEU A 205 -3.37 0.14 -18.30
N LEU A 206 -4.03 -0.80 -17.65
CA LEU A 206 -3.43 -1.62 -16.60
C LEU A 206 -2.25 -2.43 -17.12
N THR A 207 -2.38 -3.04 -18.29
CA THR A 207 -1.31 -3.79 -18.96
C THR A 207 -0.13 -2.89 -19.32
N SER A 208 -0.38 -1.63 -19.68
CA SER A 208 0.68 -0.66 -19.99
C SER A 208 1.47 -0.23 -18.74
N LEU A 209 0.84 -0.27 -17.57
CA LEU A 209 1.45 0.05 -16.28
C LEU A 209 2.15 -1.15 -15.64
N THR A 210 1.48 -2.30 -15.64
CA THR A 210 1.93 -3.48 -14.88
C THR A 210 2.59 -4.55 -15.75
N GLY A 211 2.55 -4.39 -17.06
CA GLY A 211 2.95 -5.42 -18.03
C GLY A 211 1.81 -6.40 -18.34
N LYS A 212 2.03 -7.26 -19.32
CA LYS A 212 1.04 -8.23 -19.81
C LYS A 212 0.61 -9.17 -18.68
N ASN A 213 -0.65 -9.14 -18.31
CA ASN A 213 -1.22 -9.95 -17.25
C ASN A 213 -2.13 -11.04 -17.82
N CYS A 214 -1.84 -12.30 -17.51
CA CYS A 214 -2.62 -13.45 -17.96
C CYS A 214 -3.80 -13.80 -17.05
N CYS A 215 -3.85 -13.21 -15.83
CA CYS A 215 -4.66 -13.76 -14.74
C CYS A 215 -5.56 -12.72 -14.07
N PHE A 216 -5.67 -11.54 -14.66
CA PHE A 216 -6.51 -10.48 -14.15
C PHE A 216 -7.98 -10.74 -14.53
N ASN A 217 -8.86 -10.74 -13.54
CA ASN A 217 -10.29 -10.89 -13.79
C ASN A 217 -10.90 -9.52 -14.12
N ASN A 218 -11.13 -9.26 -15.39
CA ASN A 218 -11.65 -8.00 -15.89
C ASN A 218 -13.00 -7.60 -15.29
N SER A 219 -13.84 -8.59 -14.93
CA SER A 219 -15.15 -8.31 -14.30
C SER A 219 -15.04 -7.72 -12.88
N HIS A 220 -13.85 -7.72 -12.30
CA HIS A 220 -13.60 -7.15 -10.98
C HIS A 220 -12.90 -5.78 -11.01
N VAL A 221 -12.57 -5.25 -12.18
CA VAL A 221 -11.86 -3.95 -12.30
C VAL A 221 -12.66 -2.84 -11.65
N ASP A 222 -13.94 -2.72 -12.00
CA ASP A 222 -14.84 -1.70 -11.46
C ASP A 222 -14.97 -1.84 -9.95
N PHE A 223 -15.07 -3.08 -9.46
CA PHE A 223 -15.11 -3.38 -8.03
C PHE A 223 -13.84 -2.96 -7.31
N TYR A 224 -12.66 -3.24 -7.86
CA TYR A 224 -11.39 -2.81 -7.26
C TYR A 224 -11.28 -1.28 -7.25
N LEU A 225 -11.64 -0.60 -8.32
CA LEU A 225 -11.62 0.86 -8.39
C LEU A 225 -12.61 1.50 -7.40
N GLU A 226 -13.74 0.86 -7.13
CA GLU A 226 -14.74 1.34 -6.18
C GLU A 226 -14.27 1.22 -4.72
N PHE A 227 -13.55 0.16 -4.38
CA PHE A 227 -13.20 -0.18 -2.99
C PHE A 227 -11.77 0.19 -2.57
N GLU A 228 -10.89 0.51 -3.52
CA GLU A 228 -9.52 0.87 -3.15
C GLU A 228 -9.42 2.28 -2.56
N PRO A 229 -8.79 2.42 -1.39
CA PRO A 229 -8.55 3.73 -0.80
C PRO A 229 -7.45 4.47 -1.57
N HIS A 230 -7.50 5.78 -1.50
CA HIS A 230 -6.57 6.66 -2.21
C HIS A 230 -5.45 7.10 -1.28
N PRO A 231 -4.20 6.78 -1.58
CA PRO A 231 -3.08 7.41 -0.94
C PRO A 231 -3.00 8.88 -1.40
N SER A 232 -2.73 9.76 -0.47
CA SER A 232 -2.22 11.09 -0.81
C SER A 232 -0.79 10.94 -1.35
N TYR A 233 -0.44 11.73 -2.36
CA TYR A 233 0.92 11.79 -2.87
C TYR A 233 1.67 12.94 -2.25
N SER A 234 2.89 12.68 -1.85
CA SER A 234 3.84 13.73 -1.58
C SER A 234 4.55 14.15 -2.86
N GLU A 235 5.06 15.35 -2.84
CA GLU A 235 5.76 16.02 -3.92
C GLU A 235 7.05 15.30 -4.39
N LYS A 236 7.53 14.32 -3.63
CA LYS A 236 8.84 13.69 -3.86
C LYS A 236 8.69 12.27 -4.41
N LEU A 237 8.46 12.15 -5.71
CA LEU A 237 8.81 10.94 -6.46
C LEU A 237 10.34 10.90 -6.69
N GLU A 238 11.12 11.02 -5.62
CA GLU A 238 12.54 10.71 -5.74
C GLU A 238 12.68 9.21 -6.02
N PRO A 239 13.47 8.81 -7.02
CA PRO A 239 13.75 7.41 -7.26
C PRO A 239 14.32 6.81 -5.97
N PRO A 240 13.87 5.63 -5.55
CA PRO A 240 14.20 5.05 -4.25
C PRO A 240 15.69 4.78 -4.02
N PHE A 241 16.50 4.95 -5.02
CA PHE A 241 17.96 4.86 -4.94
C PHE A 241 18.53 5.79 -6.01
N SER A 242 18.93 6.99 -5.65
CA SER A 242 19.82 7.78 -6.48
C SER A 242 21.14 7.00 -6.60
N ASN A 243 21.68 6.91 -7.82
CA ASN A 243 23.01 6.35 -8.06
C ASN A 243 24.11 7.28 -7.50
N ASP A 244 23.86 7.98 -6.42
CA ASP A 244 24.86 8.75 -5.72
C ASP A 244 25.65 7.80 -4.82
N PRO A 245 26.91 7.50 -5.14
CA PRO A 245 27.74 6.60 -4.35
C PRO A 245 28.13 7.16 -2.96
N GLN A 246 27.59 8.34 -2.58
CA GLN A 246 27.89 9.01 -1.31
C GLN A 246 26.69 9.16 -0.37
N ARG A 247 25.55 8.47 -0.64
CA ARG A 247 24.43 8.38 0.31
C ARG A 247 24.02 6.95 0.61
#